data_bdb709c28cf77fe4f00c3608436d0470
#
_entry.id   bdb709c28cf77fe4f00c3608436d0470
#
_cell.length_a   1.000
_cell.length_b   1.000
_cell.length_c   1.000
_cell.angle_alpha   90.00
_cell.angle_beta   90.00
_cell.angle_gamma   90.00
#
_symmetry.space_group_name_H-M   'P 1'
#
loop_
_entity.id
_entity.type
_entity.pdbx_description
1 polymer ?
#
loop_
_entity_poly.entity_id
_entity_poly.type
_entity_poly.pdbx_seq_one_letter_code
_entity_poly.pdbx_strand_id
1 'polypeptide(L)'
;VADKEEKMSNVRHGIKRLGWLFGILGIWAILPSLGQDFSLGTLTVARGEMKSGFLVVPEKDGIGSSIPLTIIHGAKKGKVLALVAGVHGSEYPPVLALYRLKDMLNPSQVSGTLILVHIANLPSFQRRTIYFNPFDWKNLNRVFPGDPKGTLSQRTAYVLTESVIQRCDALVDMHCGDANEALIPYSYWMISGRKGFDAQTREMALAFGLHHIIIDTTRTKDPADSKYLGNTALLRGKPAITTESGLLGRTDEESIARNVRGALNVMKHFGMIAGKPETAADTIWVDQFEVVNSDRDGLFYPKVEMGASVSAGETVGILQDYLGQTKEEVKAPFAGIILYVIGTPPANKGEPLFEVGRIKK
;
A
#
# COMPACT_ATOMS: atom_id res chain seq x y z
N VAL A 1 75.18 51.38 -14.74
CA VAL A 1 75.53 52.75 -14.98
C VAL A 1 74.29 53.58 -14.69
N ALA A 2 74.19 54.03 -13.48
CA ALA A 2 74.25 55.41 -13.00
C ALA A 2 73.07 56.23 -13.56
N ASP A 3 72.29 56.79 -12.80
CA ASP A 3 72.38 57.67 -11.64
C ASP A 3 71.56 58.97 -11.87
N LYS A 4 71.01 59.45 -10.83
CA LYS A 4 70.61 60.81 -10.36
C LYS A 4 69.14 61.19 -10.51
N GLU A 5 68.47 61.24 -9.38
CA GLU A 5 68.25 62.40 -8.43
C GLU A 5 67.91 63.72 -9.07
N GLU A 6 66.81 64.32 -8.80
CA GLU A 6 66.71 65.39 -7.78
C GLU A 6 65.29 66.06 -7.79
N LYS A 7 64.64 66.11 -6.67
CA LYS A 7 64.10 67.23 -5.83
C LYS A 7 63.02 68.19 -6.37
N MET A 8 61.97 68.17 -5.52
CA MET A 8 61.23 69.35 -4.90
C MET A 8 60.40 70.25 -5.84
N SER A 9 59.16 70.56 -5.53
CA SER A 9 58.64 71.35 -4.41
C SER A 9 57.09 71.45 -4.46
N ASN A 10 56.53 71.64 -3.27
CA ASN A 10 55.15 71.98 -2.90
C ASN A 10 54.40 72.96 -3.77
N VAL A 11 53.10 72.74 -4.05
CA VAL A 11 52.04 73.75 -3.93
C VAL A 11 50.72 73.04 -3.56
N ARG A 12 50.12 73.46 -2.45
CA ARG A 12 48.82 73.12 -1.95
C ARG A 12 47.74 73.75 -2.82
N HIS A 13 46.76 72.95 -3.31
CA HIS A 13 45.40 73.43 -3.55
C HIS A 13 44.39 72.32 -3.22
N GLY A 14 43.50 72.66 -2.29
CA GLY A 14 42.45 71.73 -1.86
C GLY A 14 41.33 71.57 -2.92
N ILE A 15 41.02 70.38 -3.19
CA ILE A 15 39.78 70.04 -3.91
C ILE A 15 38.99 69.05 -3.03
N LYS A 16 37.81 69.51 -2.61
CA LYS A 16 36.80 68.71 -1.91
C LYS A 16 36.36 67.59 -2.82
N ARG A 17 36.71 66.36 -2.50
CA ARG A 17 36.13 65.17 -3.16
C ARG A 17 34.87 64.78 -2.41
N LEU A 18 33.73 64.97 -3.11
CA LEU A 18 32.43 64.45 -2.75
C LEU A 18 32.47 62.94 -3.01
N GLY A 19 32.49 62.15 -1.92
CA GLY A 19 32.45 60.69 -2.00
C GLY A 19 31.06 60.21 -2.35
N TRP A 20 30.89 59.58 -3.52
CA TRP A 20 29.72 58.80 -3.87
C TRP A 20 29.90 57.44 -3.26
N LEU A 21 29.12 57.13 -2.19
CA LEU A 21 28.92 55.81 -1.67
C LEU A 21 27.96 55.08 -2.60
N PHE A 22 28.49 54.27 -3.50
CA PHE A 22 27.71 53.21 -4.19
C PHE A 22 27.44 52.10 -3.17
N GLY A 23 26.25 52.13 -2.57
CA GLY A 23 25.73 51.01 -1.83
C GLY A 23 25.44 49.84 -2.80
N ILE A 24 26.29 48.82 -2.83
CA ILE A 24 26.01 47.57 -3.50
C ILE A 24 24.95 46.87 -2.63
N LEU A 25 23.68 47.06 -2.95
CA LEU A 25 22.60 46.19 -2.51
C LEU A 25 22.87 44.80 -3.10
N GLY A 26 23.53 43.95 -2.33
CA GLY A 26 23.65 42.55 -2.64
C GLY A 26 22.24 41.91 -2.62
N ILE A 27 21.63 41.72 -3.78
CA ILE A 27 20.46 40.86 -3.93
C ILE A 27 20.97 39.45 -3.65
N TRP A 28 20.83 39.01 -2.41
CA TRP A 28 20.94 37.58 -2.08
C TRP A 28 19.76 36.89 -2.76
N ALA A 29 19.98 36.40 -3.99
CA ALA A 29 19.08 35.43 -4.56
C ALA A 29 19.10 34.25 -3.61
N ILE A 30 18.02 34.07 -2.85
CA ILE A 30 17.74 32.86 -2.10
C ILE A 30 17.53 31.80 -3.18
N LEU A 31 18.62 31.13 -3.57
CA LEU A 31 18.52 29.90 -4.35
C LEU A 31 17.72 28.95 -3.47
N PRO A 32 16.56 28.45 -3.94
CA PRO A 32 15.87 27.43 -3.21
C PRO A 32 16.86 26.29 -2.98
N SER A 33 17.05 25.90 -1.73
CA SER A 33 17.80 24.69 -1.39
C SER A 33 17.17 23.57 -2.20
N LEU A 34 17.85 23.12 -3.25
CA LEU A 34 17.45 21.98 -4.04
C LEU A 34 17.41 20.80 -3.09
N GLY A 35 16.22 20.49 -2.59
CA GLY A 35 16.01 19.32 -1.74
C GLY A 35 16.43 18.08 -2.53
N GLN A 36 17.03 17.10 -1.84
CA GLN A 36 17.50 15.88 -2.47
C GLN A 36 16.34 15.20 -3.21
N ASP A 37 16.56 14.85 -4.49
CA ASP A 37 15.63 14.10 -5.32
C ASP A 37 15.30 12.74 -4.70
N PHE A 38 14.10 12.25 -4.94
CA PHE A 38 13.70 10.89 -4.56
C PHE A 38 13.87 9.93 -5.72
N SER A 39 14.67 8.87 -5.52
CA SER A 39 14.92 7.86 -6.56
C SER A 39 14.40 6.49 -6.14
N LEU A 40 13.75 5.81 -7.10
CA LEU A 40 13.23 4.45 -6.96
C LEU A 40 13.39 3.71 -8.30
N GLY A 41 14.20 2.66 -8.34
CA GLY A 41 14.61 2.04 -9.60
C GLY A 41 15.28 3.08 -10.53
N THR A 42 14.77 3.20 -11.75
CA THR A 42 15.25 4.17 -12.75
C THR A 42 14.55 5.53 -12.66
N LEU A 43 13.53 5.67 -11.82
CA LEU A 43 12.79 6.92 -11.66
C LEU A 43 13.50 7.83 -10.66
N THR A 44 13.77 9.06 -11.08
CA THR A 44 14.21 10.15 -10.19
C THR A 44 13.23 11.31 -10.31
N VAL A 45 12.72 11.76 -9.16
CA VAL A 45 11.66 12.75 -9.04
C VAL A 45 12.16 13.90 -8.18
N ALA A 46 12.19 15.09 -8.75
CA ALA A 46 12.59 16.30 -8.03
C ALA A 46 11.52 16.69 -7.00
N ARG A 47 11.94 17.44 -6.00
CA ARG A 47 11.02 17.93 -4.96
C ARG A 47 9.94 18.83 -5.57
N GLY A 48 8.69 18.59 -5.20
CA GLY A 48 7.52 19.27 -5.75
C GLY A 48 7.04 18.70 -7.08
N GLU A 49 7.57 17.55 -7.52
CA GLU A 49 7.18 16.91 -8.76
C GLU A 49 6.50 15.55 -8.55
N MET A 50 5.88 15.07 -9.61
CA MET A 50 5.28 13.74 -9.73
C MET A 50 5.75 13.11 -11.05
N LYS A 51 6.16 11.82 -10.98
CA LYS A 51 6.50 11.03 -12.17
C LYS A 51 5.96 9.62 -12.06
N SER A 52 5.46 9.11 -13.18
CA SER A 52 5.02 7.72 -13.34
C SER A 52 6.02 6.94 -14.17
N GLY A 53 6.12 5.65 -13.93
CA GLY A 53 6.99 4.75 -14.67
C GLY A 53 6.85 3.31 -14.18
N PHE A 54 7.90 2.52 -14.36
CA PHE A 54 7.88 1.11 -14.05
C PHE A 54 9.11 0.69 -13.23
N LEU A 55 8.90 -0.18 -12.23
CA LEU A 55 9.97 -0.99 -11.69
C LEU A 55 10.09 -2.26 -12.53
N VAL A 56 11.29 -2.57 -12.96
CA VAL A 56 11.56 -3.78 -13.74
C VAL A 56 11.67 -4.98 -12.80
N VAL A 57 10.92 -6.02 -13.08
CA VAL A 57 11.16 -7.36 -12.51
C VAL A 57 12.05 -8.10 -13.50
N PRO A 58 13.31 -8.38 -13.13
CA PRO A 58 14.29 -8.94 -14.07
C PRO A 58 13.79 -10.22 -14.74
N GLU A 59 14.11 -10.35 -16.02
CA GLU A 59 13.81 -11.54 -16.79
C GLU A 59 14.66 -12.74 -16.33
N LYS A 60 14.04 -13.91 -16.34
CA LYS A 60 14.68 -15.21 -16.20
C LYS A 60 13.96 -16.22 -17.10
N ASP A 61 14.70 -16.95 -17.90
CA ASP A 61 14.16 -17.95 -18.81
C ASP A 61 13.08 -17.41 -19.78
N GLY A 62 13.28 -16.18 -20.28
CA GLY A 62 12.35 -15.49 -21.18
C GLY A 62 11.11 -14.89 -20.47
N ILE A 63 11.01 -14.99 -19.16
CA ILE A 63 9.84 -14.52 -18.38
C ILE A 63 10.27 -13.37 -17.44
N GLY A 64 9.78 -12.17 -17.72
CA GLY A 64 9.96 -10.97 -16.91
C GLY A 64 8.65 -10.23 -16.70
N SER A 65 8.66 -9.14 -15.95
CA SER A 65 7.51 -8.27 -15.73
C SER A 65 7.93 -6.86 -15.40
N SER A 66 6.95 -5.98 -15.24
CA SER A 66 7.15 -4.62 -14.75
C SER A 66 6.01 -4.24 -13.81
N ILE A 67 6.31 -3.36 -12.85
CA ILE A 67 5.37 -2.89 -11.84
C ILE A 67 5.11 -1.41 -12.10
N PRO A 68 3.91 -1.01 -12.60
CA PRO A 68 3.57 0.37 -12.82
C PRO A 68 3.39 1.11 -11.50
N LEU A 69 4.02 2.27 -11.37
CA LEU A 69 3.96 3.09 -10.18
C LEU A 69 4.03 4.58 -10.48
N THR A 70 3.61 5.39 -9.52
CA THR A 70 3.79 6.83 -9.50
C THR A 70 4.47 7.25 -8.20
N ILE A 71 5.45 8.14 -8.32
CA ILE A 71 6.08 8.79 -7.18
C ILE A 71 5.62 10.24 -7.16
N ILE A 72 5.05 10.68 -6.03
CA ILE A 72 4.73 12.07 -5.75
C ILE A 72 5.72 12.54 -4.68
N HIS A 73 6.74 13.29 -5.09
CA HIS A 73 7.73 13.85 -4.16
C HIS A 73 7.32 15.27 -3.77
N GLY A 74 6.69 15.38 -2.61
CA GLY A 74 6.12 16.62 -2.12
C GLY A 74 7.13 17.76 -1.93
N ALA A 75 6.66 19.00 -2.00
CA ALA A 75 7.49 20.19 -1.85
C ALA A 75 8.14 20.32 -0.47
N LYS A 76 7.57 19.72 0.57
CA LYS A 76 8.04 19.76 1.95
C LYS A 76 8.61 18.41 2.40
N LYS A 77 9.56 18.43 3.34
CA LYS A 77 10.04 17.20 3.98
C LYS A 77 8.92 16.52 4.75
N GLY A 78 8.94 15.20 4.82
CA GLY A 78 7.96 14.39 5.54
C GLY A 78 8.24 12.91 5.38
N LYS A 79 7.27 12.09 5.76
CA LYS A 79 7.32 10.62 5.66
C LYS A 79 7.28 10.13 4.22
N VAL A 80 7.78 8.93 3.99
CA VAL A 80 7.60 8.18 2.76
C VAL A 80 6.50 7.14 3.00
N LEU A 81 5.34 7.32 2.37
CA LEU A 81 4.21 6.40 2.46
C LEU A 81 4.10 5.60 1.17
N ALA A 82 4.05 4.28 1.27
CA ALA A 82 3.75 3.39 0.16
C ALA A 82 2.29 2.94 0.22
N LEU A 83 1.55 3.10 -0.88
CA LEU A 83 0.24 2.53 -1.11
C LEU A 83 0.38 1.51 -2.24
N VAL A 84 0.07 0.25 -1.97
CA VAL A 84 0.28 -0.85 -2.92
C VAL A 84 -1.05 -1.51 -3.22
N ALA A 85 -1.40 -1.61 -4.50
CA ALA A 85 -2.60 -2.28 -4.99
C ALA A 85 -2.27 -3.31 -6.07
N GLY A 86 -3.23 -4.16 -6.43
CA GLY A 86 -3.11 -5.12 -7.52
C GLY A 86 -2.11 -6.24 -7.22
N VAL A 87 -2.02 -6.69 -5.99
CA VAL A 87 -1.28 -7.90 -5.60
C VAL A 87 -1.97 -9.13 -6.17
N HIS A 88 -3.31 -9.15 -6.17
CA HIS A 88 -4.13 -10.11 -6.91
C HIS A 88 -4.73 -9.48 -8.17
N GLY A 89 -5.05 -10.31 -9.14
CA GLY A 89 -5.31 -9.86 -10.52
C GLY A 89 -6.68 -9.23 -10.76
N SER A 90 -7.67 -9.52 -9.94
CA SER A 90 -9.05 -9.05 -10.12
C SER A 90 -9.51 -8.08 -9.02
N GLU A 91 -8.60 -7.57 -8.21
CA GLU A 91 -8.88 -6.59 -7.16
C GLU A 91 -8.82 -5.15 -7.72
N TYR A 92 -9.84 -4.74 -8.47
CA TYR A 92 -9.82 -3.49 -9.23
C TYR A 92 -10.05 -2.21 -8.42
N PRO A 93 -10.95 -2.12 -7.42
CA PRO A 93 -11.24 -0.88 -6.70
C PRO A 93 -10.01 -0.19 -6.10
N PRO A 94 -9.07 -0.87 -5.41
CA PRO A 94 -7.84 -0.25 -4.93
C PRO A 94 -6.96 0.30 -6.07
N VAL A 95 -6.83 -0.43 -7.17
CA VAL A 95 -6.07 -0.01 -8.37
C VAL A 95 -6.62 1.30 -8.92
N LEU A 96 -7.95 1.37 -9.13
CA LEU A 96 -8.63 2.55 -9.65
C LEU A 96 -8.58 3.71 -8.66
N ALA A 97 -8.64 3.42 -7.37
CA ALA A 97 -8.48 4.43 -6.32
C ALA A 97 -7.11 5.10 -6.36
N LEU A 98 -6.02 4.34 -6.58
CA LEU A 98 -4.69 4.93 -6.69
C LEU A 98 -4.52 5.81 -7.94
N TYR A 99 -5.13 5.47 -9.07
CA TYR A 99 -5.16 6.36 -10.24
C TYR A 99 -5.93 7.65 -9.94
N ARG A 100 -7.10 7.56 -9.33
CA ARG A 100 -7.88 8.73 -8.91
C ARG A 100 -7.12 9.59 -7.91
N LEU A 101 -6.51 8.99 -6.91
CA LEU A 101 -5.70 9.68 -5.91
C LEU A 101 -4.54 10.45 -6.55
N LYS A 102 -3.85 9.83 -7.51
CA LYS A 102 -2.78 10.47 -8.29
C LYS A 102 -3.28 11.78 -8.94
N ASP A 103 -4.43 11.73 -9.57
CA ASP A 103 -4.99 12.89 -10.31
C ASP A 103 -5.53 13.98 -9.37
N MET A 104 -5.88 13.65 -8.12
CA MET A 104 -6.34 14.61 -7.11
C MET A 104 -5.21 15.36 -6.40
N LEU A 105 -3.99 14.80 -6.38
CA LEU A 105 -2.90 15.33 -5.56
C LEU A 105 -2.03 16.33 -6.33
N ASN A 106 -1.80 17.50 -5.70
CA ASN A 106 -0.82 18.47 -6.16
C ASN A 106 0.47 18.29 -5.34
N PRO A 107 1.62 17.93 -5.96
CA PRO A 107 2.88 17.74 -5.25
C PRO A 107 3.32 18.94 -4.41
N SER A 108 2.95 20.18 -4.80
CA SER A 108 3.28 21.39 -4.06
C SER A 108 2.60 21.46 -2.68
N GLN A 109 1.52 20.73 -2.48
CA GLN A 109 0.73 20.66 -1.25
C GLN A 109 1.04 19.43 -0.39
N VAL A 110 1.87 18.52 -0.89
CA VAL A 110 2.26 17.29 -0.20
C VAL A 110 3.54 17.50 0.62
N SER A 111 3.57 16.97 1.83
CA SER A 111 4.77 16.84 2.68
C SER A 111 5.24 15.39 2.66
N GLY A 112 6.52 15.17 2.39
CA GLY A 112 7.09 13.82 2.25
C GLY A 112 6.94 13.26 0.84
N THR A 113 6.93 11.93 0.72
CA THR A 113 6.88 11.23 -0.56
C THR A 113 5.79 10.17 -0.53
N LEU A 114 5.01 10.09 -1.60
CA LEU A 114 4.03 9.04 -1.79
C LEU A 114 4.51 8.11 -2.92
N ILE A 115 4.57 6.82 -2.65
CA ILE A 115 4.83 5.78 -3.63
C ILE A 115 3.50 5.07 -3.90
N LEU A 116 2.93 5.25 -5.08
CA LEU A 116 1.71 4.58 -5.52
C LEU A 116 2.09 3.41 -6.43
N VAL A 117 2.07 2.20 -5.91
CA VAL A 117 2.20 0.99 -6.72
C VAL A 117 0.81 0.62 -7.22
N HIS A 118 0.54 0.92 -8.49
CA HIS A 118 -0.81 0.77 -9.05
C HIS A 118 -1.19 -0.69 -9.22
N ILE A 119 -0.29 -1.52 -9.76
CA ILE A 119 -0.53 -2.93 -10.03
C ILE A 119 0.74 -3.70 -9.70
N ALA A 120 0.78 -4.32 -8.52
CA ALA A 120 1.95 -5.08 -8.05
C ALA A 120 2.20 -6.35 -8.89
N ASN A 121 1.13 -6.98 -9.39
CA ASN A 121 1.16 -8.21 -10.16
C ASN A 121 0.52 -8.01 -11.54
N LEU A 122 1.25 -7.30 -12.42
CA LEU A 122 0.77 -6.96 -13.75
C LEU A 122 0.32 -8.18 -14.58
N PRO A 123 1.03 -9.32 -14.59
CA PRO A 123 0.58 -10.50 -15.32
C PRO A 123 -0.78 -11.04 -14.87
N SER A 124 -1.03 -11.08 -13.55
CA SER A 124 -2.33 -11.51 -13.00
C SER A 124 -3.45 -10.55 -13.38
N PHE A 125 -3.20 -9.24 -13.29
CA PHE A 125 -4.15 -8.21 -13.71
C PHE A 125 -4.51 -8.34 -15.20
N GLN A 126 -3.53 -8.50 -16.09
CA GLN A 126 -3.76 -8.63 -17.52
C GLN A 126 -4.55 -9.88 -17.89
N ARG A 127 -4.35 -10.97 -17.16
CA ARG A 127 -5.02 -12.26 -17.38
C ARG A 127 -6.30 -12.43 -16.55
N ARG A 128 -6.62 -11.49 -15.66
CA ARG A 128 -7.79 -11.54 -14.75
C ARG A 128 -7.80 -12.81 -13.90
N THR A 129 -6.61 -13.22 -13.43
CA THR A 129 -6.51 -14.42 -12.60
C THR A 129 -6.82 -14.10 -11.14
N ILE A 130 -7.58 -14.97 -10.51
CA ILE A 130 -7.88 -14.94 -9.09
C ILE A 130 -6.66 -15.50 -8.35
N TYR A 131 -6.11 -14.77 -7.38
CA TYR A 131 -4.98 -15.11 -6.49
C TYR A 131 -3.65 -15.42 -7.18
N PHE A 132 -3.63 -16.19 -8.27
CA PHE A 132 -2.41 -16.82 -8.78
C PHE A 132 -1.84 -16.10 -10.01
N ASN A 133 -0.52 -15.99 -10.04
CA ASN A 133 0.19 -15.51 -11.22
C ASN A 133 0.13 -16.58 -12.34
N PRO A 134 -0.25 -16.21 -13.56
CA PRO A 134 -0.47 -17.18 -14.65
C PRO A 134 0.81 -17.85 -15.18
N PHE A 135 1.99 -17.37 -14.80
CA PHE A 135 3.28 -17.92 -15.25
C PHE A 135 3.87 -18.95 -14.30
N ASP A 136 3.59 -18.86 -13.01
CA ASP A 136 4.18 -19.76 -12.01
C ASP A 136 3.18 -20.34 -11.01
N TRP A 137 1.89 -20.02 -11.16
CA TRP A 137 0.78 -20.48 -10.32
C TRP A 137 1.01 -20.27 -8.83
N LYS A 138 1.75 -19.19 -8.49
CA LYS A 138 1.96 -18.78 -7.11
C LYS A 138 1.11 -17.57 -6.77
N ASN A 139 0.59 -17.56 -5.55
CA ASN A 139 0.00 -16.37 -4.97
C ASN A 139 1.15 -15.43 -4.55
N LEU A 140 1.19 -14.21 -5.14
CA LEU A 140 2.22 -13.23 -4.83
C LEU A 140 2.25 -12.91 -3.33
N ASN A 141 1.07 -12.83 -2.70
CA ASN A 141 0.94 -12.54 -1.26
C ASN A 141 1.16 -13.79 -0.37
N ARG A 142 1.93 -14.77 -0.85
CA ARG A 142 2.38 -15.96 -0.09
C ARG A 142 3.87 -16.22 -0.24
N VAL A 143 4.58 -15.39 -1.04
CA VAL A 143 5.99 -15.64 -1.40
C VAL A 143 6.93 -14.52 -0.96
N PHE A 144 6.46 -13.56 -0.17
CA PHE A 144 7.33 -12.54 0.42
C PHE A 144 8.24 -13.13 1.51
N PRO A 145 9.48 -12.61 1.64
CA PRO A 145 10.05 -11.39 1.06
C PRO A 145 10.53 -11.54 -0.39
N GLY A 146 10.41 -12.71 -0.98
CA GLY A 146 10.82 -13.00 -2.34
C GLY A 146 12.24 -13.56 -2.46
N ASP A 147 12.58 -13.95 -3.69
CA ASP A 147 13.90 -14.49 -4.08
C ASP A 147 14.27 -13.93 -5.45
N PRO A 148 15.41 -13.21 -5.61
CA PRO A 148 15.83 -12.65 -6.90
C PRO A 148 16.17 -13.73 -7.95
N LYS A 149 16.41 -14.96 -7.54
CA LYS A 149 16.70 -16.12 -8.41
C LYS A 149 15.50 -17.03 -8.60
N GLY A 150 14.39 -16.75 -7.93
CA GLY A 150 13.19 -17.58 -7.91
C GLY A 150 12.30 -17.46 -9.14
N THR A 151 11.06 -17.91 -8.99
CA THR A 151 9.99 -17.79 -9.99
C THR A 151 9.58 -16.33 -10.20
N LEU A 152 8.70 -16.03 -11.16
CA LEU A 152 8.28 -14.65 -11.43
C LEU A 152 7.66 -13.98 -10.20
N SER A 153 6.75 -14.66 -9.50
CA SER A 153 6.15 -14.12 -8.26
C SER A 153 7.19 -13.87 -7.17
N GLN A 154 8.16 -14.76 -7.00
CA GLN A 154 9.22 -14.58 -6.02
C GLN A 154 10.14 -13.40 -6.37
N ARG A 155 10.49 -13.21 -7.65
CA ARG A 155 11.25 -12.03 -8.10
C ARG A 155 10.46 -10.74 -7.96
N THR A 156 9.15 -10.78 -8.25
CA THR A 156 8.25 -9.63 -8.04
C THR A 156 8.20 -9.23 -6.55
N ALA A 157 8.00 -10.21 -5.66
CA ALA A 157 8.03 -9.99 -4.22
C ALA A 157 9.37 -9.40 -3.74
N TYR A 158 10.49 -9.90 -4.27
CA TYR A 158 11.83 -9.38 -3.98
C TYR A 158 11.98 -7.92 -4.42
N VAL A 159 11.58 -7.59 -5.64
CA VAL A 159 11.63 -6.20 -6.16
C VAL A 159 10.78 -5.26 -5.30
N LEU A 160 9.56 -5.66 -4.93
CA LEU A 160 8.71 -4.87 -4.02
C LEU A 160 9.36 -4.71 -2.64
N THR A 161 9.96 -5.75 -2.12
CA THR A 161 10.63 -5.73 -0.81
C THR A 161 11.82 -4.77 -0.82
N GLU A 162 12.73 -4.91 -1.77
CA GLU A 162 13.98 -4.14 -1.78
C GLU A 162 13.79 -2.72 -2.32
N SER A 163 12.85 -2.51 -3.25
CA SER A 163 12.65 -1.18 -3.84
C SER A 163 11.59 -0.37 -3.09
N VAL A 164 10.45 -0.96 -2.69
CA VAL A 164 9.33 -0.22 -2.10
C VAL A 164 9.36 -0.27 -0.57
N ILE A 165 9.36 -1.47 0.01
CA ILE A 165 9.29 -1.63 1.47
C ILE A 165 10.52 -1.03 2.16
N GLN A 166 11.72 -1.23 1.62
CA GLN A 166 12.94 -0.66 2.20
C GLN A 166 12.95 0.87 2.17
N ARG A 167 12.31 1.47 1.17
CA ARG A 167 12.32 2.92 0.96
C ARG A 167 11.18 3.66 1.67
N CYS A 168 10.14 2.99 2.12
CA CYS A 168 9.01 3.63 2.82
C CYS A 168 9.23 3.70 4.33
N ASP A 169 8.52 4.65 4.98
CA ASP A 169 8.39 4.75 6.43
C ASP A 169 7.12 4.04 6.94
N ALA A 170 6.11 3.90 6.07
CA ALA A 170 4.87 3.20 6.35
C ALA A 170 4.26 2.64 5.05
N LEU A 171 3.39 1.63 5.15
CA LEU A 171 2.80 0.96 4.01
C LEU A 171 1.32 0.61 4.25
N VAL A 172 0.49 0.81 3.22
CA VAL A 172 -0.86 0.23 3.12
C VAL A 172 -0.87 -0.79 2.00
N ASP A 173 -1.16 -2.05 2.33
CA ASP A 173 -1.41 -3.16 1.41
C ASP A 173 -2.91 -3.18 1.09
N MET A 174 -3.27 -2.67 -0.10
CA MET A 174 -4.65 -2.37 -0.46
C MET A 174 -5.24 -3.49 -1.31
N HIS A 175 -6.16 -4.23 -0.72
CA HIS A 175 -6.91 -5.33 -1.31
C HIS A 175 -8.40 -5.04 -1.36
N CYS A 176 -9.13 -5.91 -2.01
CA CYS A 176 -10.58 -6.05 -1.93
C CYS A 176 -10.95 -7.52 -2.19
N GLY A 177 -12.22 -7.87 -2.07
CA GLY A 177 -12.67 -9.18 -2.53
C GLY A 177 -12.32 -9.40 -3.98
N ASP A 178 -11.58 -10.48 -4.26
CA ASP A 178 -11.24 -10.90 -5.61
C ASP A 178 -12.52 -11.25 -6.39
N ALA A 179 -12.43 -11.59 -7.66
CA ALA A 179 -13.60 -11.81 -8.53
C ALA A 179 -14.61 -12.86 -8.01
N ASN A 180 -14.20 -13.69 -7.08
CA ASN A 180 -15.03 -14.71 -6.43
C ASN A 180 -15.46 -14.37 -4.99
N GLU A 181 -15.00 -13.27 -4.38
CA GLU A 181 -15.24 -12.96 -2.97
C GLU A 181 -16.21 -11.80 -2.78
N ALA A 182 -17.31 -12.07 -2.08
CA ALA A 182 -18.20 -11.05 -1.54
C ALA A 182 -17.80 -10.77 -0.10
N LEU A 183 -17.29 -9.55 0.20
CA LEU A 183 -16.83 -9.18 1.53
C LEU A 183 -17.40 -7.84 2.02
N ILE A 184 -17.50 -7.71 3.34
CA ILE A 184 -17.68 -6.41 4.00
C ILE A 184 -16.33 -5.71 4.10
N PRO A 185 -16.26 -4.36 4.07
CA PRO A 185 -14.97 -3.67 4.19
C PRO A 185 -14.36 -3.79 5.59
N TYR A 186 -13.07 -4.20 5.66
CA TYR A 186 -12.32 -4.30 6.91
C TYR A 186 -10.82 -4.03 6.73
N SER A 187 -10.12 -3.79 7.85
CA SER A 187 -8.66 -3.71 7.89
C SER A 187 -8.09 -4.80 8.79
N TYR A 188 -6.91 -5.31 8.46
CA TYR A 188 -6.10 -6.10 9.37
C TYR A 188 -5.14 -5.19 10.14
N TRP A 189 -5.26 -5.18 11.46
CA TRP A 189 -4.27 -4.68 12.39
C TRP A 189 -3.37 -5.84 12.82
N MET A 190 -2.25 -5.98 12.14
CA MET A 190 -1.29 -7.06 12.38
C MET A 190 -0.47 -6.78 13.65
N ILE A 191 -0.44 -7.73 14.58
CA ILE A 191 0.25 -7.61 15.86
C ILE A 191 1.69 -8.13 15.73
N SER A 192 2.66 -7.24 15.90
CA SER A 192 4.09 -7.59 15.89
C SER A 192 4.62 -8.12 17.22
N GLY A 193 3.93 -7.82 18.32
CA GLY A 193 4.36 -8.08 19.70
C GLY A 193 5.20 -6.94 20.31
N ARG A 194 5.47 -5.87 19.57
CA ARG A 194 6.19 -4.67 20.04
C ARG A 194 5.18 -3.58 20.39
N LYS A 195 4.81 -3.46 21.67
CA LYS A 195 3.69 -2.65 22.16
C LYS A 195 3.61 -1.23 21.57
N GLY A 196 4.69 -0.47 21.57
CA GLY A 196 4.70 0.91 21.04
C GLY A 196 4.55 0.97 19.52
N PHE A 197 5.07 -0.03 18.81
CA PHE A 197 4.94 -0.16 17.37
C PHE A 197 3.54 -0.63 16.97
N ASP A 198 2.97 -1.60 17.71
CA ASP A 198 1.60 -2.07 17.49
C ASP A 198 0.57 -0.96 17.74
N ALA A 199 0.86 -0.02 18.66
CA ALA A 199 0.02 1.16 18.85
C ALA A 199 0.03 2.08 17.61
N GLN A 200 1.19 2.28 16.96
CA GLN A 200 1.28 3.09 15.73
C GLN A 200 0.50 2.45 14.57
N THR A 201 0.60 1.13 14.40
CA THR A 201 -0.15 0.42 13.35
C THR A 201 -1.65 0.42 13.64
N ARG A 202 -2.06 0.39 14.91
CA ARG A 202 -3.45 0.54 15.32
C ARG A 202 -4.02 1.90 14.92
N GLU A 203 -3.31 2.97 15.24
CA GLU A 203 -3.75 4.32 14.87
C GLU A 203 -3.82 4.50 13.34
N MET A 204 -2.93 3.83 12.60
CA MET A 204 -2.97 3.83 11.13
C MET A 204 -4.21 3.08 10.60
N ALA A 205 -4.59 1.94 11.21
CA ALA A 205 -5.81 1.20 10.84
C ALA A 205 -7.07 2.02 11.15
N LEU A 206 -7.14 2.67 12.31
CA LEU A 206 -8.22 3.58 12.66
C LEU A 206 -8.30 4.77 11.71
N ALA A 207 -7.15 5.34 11.34
CA ALA A 207 -7.08 6.47 10.41
C ALA A 207 -7.62 6.10 9.03
N PHE A 208 -7.38 4.88 8.52
CA PHE A 208 -7.92 4.47 7.22
C PHE A 208 -9.46 4.56 7.20
N GLY A 209 -10.13 4.31 8.33
CA GLY A 209 -11.54 4.65 8.54
C GLY A 209 -12.53 3.57 8.11
N LEU A 210 -12.15 2.30 8.04
CA LEU A 210 -13.10 1.19 7.89
C LEU A 210 -13.72 0.82 9.23
N HIS A 211 -15.01 0.39 9.22
CA HIS A 211 -15.73 0.06 10.44
C HIS A 211 -15.20 -1.19 11.15
N HIS A 212 -14.78 -2.21 10.39
CA HIS A 212 -14.30 -3.46 10.97
C HIS A 212 -12.77 -3.48 10.96
N ILE A 213 -12.18 -3.82 12.11
CA ILE A 213 -10.74 -4.02 12.26
C ILE A 213 -10.48 -5.38 12.88
N ILE A 214 -9.79 -6.23 12.13
CA ILE A 214 -9.36 -7.56 12.57
C ILE A 214 -8.04 -7.43 13.32
N ILE A 215 -8.00 -7.92 14.56
CA ILE A 215 -6.78 -8.01 15.38
C ILE A 215 -6.05 -9.28 14.96
N ASP A 216 -5.10 -9.14 14.04
CA ASP A 216 -4.40 -10.29 13.45
C ASP A 216 -3.14 -10.63 14.25
N THR A 217 -3.22 -11.71 15.03
CA THR A 217 -2.10 -12.29 15.79
C THR A 217 -1.49 -13.51 15.11
N THR A 218 -2.00 -13.90 13.94
CA THR A 218 -1.69 -15.19 13.28
C THR A 218 -0.48 -15.13 12.36
N ARG A 219 -0.01 -13.91 12.00
CA ARG A 219 1.10 -13.73 11.06
C ARG A 219 2.41 -14.30 11.60
N THR A 220 3.18 -14.91 10.71
CA THR A 220 4.54 -15.37 11.03
C THR A 220 5.39 -14.22 11.57
N LYS A 221 6.29 -14.54 12.50
CA LYS A 221 7.29 -13.61 13.04
C LYS A 221 8.66 -13.78 12.39
N ASP A 222 8.80 -14.71 11.44
CA ASP A 222 10.03 -14.94 10.70
C ASP A 222 10.16 -13.95 9.52
N PRO A 223 11.15 -13.05 9.52
CA PRO A 223 11.37 -12.13 8.41
C PRO A 223 11.79 -12.81 7.10
N ALA A 224 12.34 -14.03 7.17
CA ALA A 224 12.77 -14.80 6.00
C ALA A 224 11.58 -15.53 5.32
N ASP A 225 10.48 -15.76 6.06
CA ASP A 225 9.24 -16.37 5.56
C ASP A 225 8.04 -15.52 5.98
N SER A 226 8.08 -14.25 5.64
CA SER A 226 7.04 -13.27 6.03
C SER A 226 5.72 -13.47 5.29
N LYS A 227 5.73 -14.13 4.14
CA LYS A 227 4.61 -14.56 3.26
C LYS A 227 3.83 -13.43 2.61
N TYR A 228 3.46 -12.38 3.36
CA TYR A 228 2.57 -11.30 2.94
C TYR A 228 3.32 -9.98 2.80
N LEU A 229 2.91 -9.12 1.87
CA LEU A 229 3.51 -7.80 1.66
C LEU A 229 3.44 -6.93 2.92
N GLY A 230 2.25 -6.76 3.49
CA GLY A 230 2.06 -5.96 4.72
C GLY A 230 2.86 -6.51 5.92
N ASN A 231 2.89 -7.86 6.11
CA ASN A 231 3.68 -8.48 7.17
C ASN A 231 5.19 -8.30 6.96
N THR A 232 5.64 -8.32 5.70
CA THR A 232 7.04 -8.05 5.35
C THR A 232 7.47 -6.65 5.77
N ALA A 233 6.62 -5.65 5.51
CA ALA A 233 6.85 -4.28 5.97
C ALA A 233 6.88 -4.21 7.50
N LEU A 234 5.91 -4.83 8.18
CA LEU A 234 5.82 -4.88 9.64
C LEU A 234 7.08 -5.47 10.28
N LEU A 235 7.55 -6.61 9.79
CA LEU A 235 8.75 -7.29 10.31
C LEU A 235 10.04 -6.50 10.05
N ARG A 236 10.06 -5.63 9.04
CA ARG A 236 11.15 -4.69 8.77
C ARG A 236 11.02 -3.36 9.54
N GLY A 237 10.09 -3.28 10.49
CA GLY A 237 9.92 -2.09 11.34
C GLY A 237 9.20 -0.94 10.65
N LYS A 238 8.45 -1.21 9.57
CA LYS A 238 7.60 -0.24 8.90
C LYS A 238 6.15 -0.44 9.37
N PRO A 239 5.50 0.56 10.01
CA PRO A 239 4.08 0.47 10.26
C PRO A 239 3.32 0.11 8.99
N ALA A 240 2.51 -0.95 9.07
CA ALA A 240 1.77 -1.44 7.92
C ALA A 240 0.40 -1.96 8.35
N ILE A 241 -0.58 -1.77 7.47
CA ILE A 241 -1.91 -2.36 7.55
C ILE A 241 -2.24 -3.02 6.22
N THR A 242 -3.12 -4.01 6.25
CA THR A 242 -3.77 -4.55 5.06
C THR A 242 -5.24 -4.14 5.09
N THR A 243 -5.79 -3.71 3.97
CA THR A 243 -7.20 -3.29 3.87
C THR A 243 -7.92 -4.12 2.81
N GLU A 244 -9.16 -4.48 3.11
CA GLU A 244 -10.07 -5.16 2.19
C GLU A 244 -11.26 -4.24 1.96
N SER A 245 -11.39 -3.67 0.74
CA SER A 245 -12.45 -2.68 0.46
C SER A 245 -12.90 -2.70 -1.00
N GLY A 246 -14.02 -3.34 -1.25
CA GLY A 246 -14.61 -3.70 -2.54
C GLY A 246 -14.85 -5.20 -2.60
N LEU A 247 -15.62 -5.69 -3.55
CA LEU A 247 -16.07 -7.08 -3.62
C LEU A 247 -16.24 -7.55 -5.07
N LEU A 248 -16.09 -8.85 -5.31
CA LEU A 248 -16.40 -9.54 -6.56
C LEU A 248 -15.72 -8.89 -7.80
N GLY A 249 -14.52 -8.34 -7.65
CA GLY A 249 -13.84 -7.64 -8.74
C GLY A 249 -14.66 -6.50 -9.36
N ARG A 250 -15.61 -5.92 -8.64
CA ARG A 250 -16.44 -4.80 -9.12
C ARG A 250 -15.65 -3.51 -9.19
N THR A 251 -16.15 -2.58 -10.02
CA THR A 251 -15.55 -1.23 -10.16
C THR A 251 -16.57 -0.15 -9.77
N ASP A 252 -17.36 -0.43 -8.73
CA ASP A 252 -18.37 0.49 -8.25
C ASP A 252 -17.74 1.73 -7.58
N GLU A 253 -18.43 2.86 -7.77
CA GLU A 253 -17.96 4.16 -7.30
C GLU A 253 -17.78 4.22 -5.78
N GLU A 254 -18.63 3.55 -5.03
CA GLU A 254 -18.56 3.55 -3.56
C GLU A 254 -17.28 2.89 -3.06
N SER A 255 -16.93 1.72 -3.60
CA SER A 255 -15.70 1.00 -3.25
C SER A 255 -14.44 1.78 -3.63
N ILE A 256 -14.42 2.40 -4.82
CA ILE A 256 -13.30 3.23 -5.27
C ILE A 256 -13.15 4.45 -4.36
N ALA A 257 -14.24 5.19 -4.10
CA ALA A 257 -14.23 6.37 -3.25
C ALA A 257 -13.83 6.06 -1.80
N ARG A 258 -14.23 4.91 -1.26
CA ARG A 258 -13.84 4.44 0.08
C ARG A 258 -12.34 4.22 0.18
N ASN A 259 -11.73 3.58 -0.79
CA ASN A 259 -10.28 3.41 -0.87
C ASN A 259 -9.54 4.75 -0.99
N VAL A 260 -10.03 5.68 -1.81
CA VAL A 260 -9.48 7.05 -1.91
C VAL A 260 -9.53 7.77 -0.57
N ARG A 261 -10.70 7.77 0.11
CA ARG A 261 -10.84 8.40 1.43
C ARG A 261 -9.88 7.79 2.45
N GLY A 262 -9.78 6.45 2.48
CA GLY A 262 -8.85 5.75 3.37
C GLY A 262 -7.40 6.15 3.14
N ALA A 263 -6.97 6.20 1.89
CA ALA A 263 -5.62 6.66 1.53
C ALA A 263 -5.36 8.12 1.95
N LEU A 264 -6.30 9.03 1.66
CA LEU A 264 -6.22 10.44 2.08
C LEU A 264 -6.18 10.57 3.62
N ASN A 265 -6.94 9.77 4.33
CA ASN A 265 -6.96 9.76 5.79
C ASN A 265 -5.62 9.30 6.39
N VAL A 266 -4.99 8.27 5.82
CA VAL A 266 -3.63 7.85 6.23
C VAL A 266 -2.61 8.96 5.93
N MET A 267 -2.73 9.65 4.79
CA MET A 267 -1.89 10.81 4.48
C MET A 267 -2.09 11.96 5.49
N LYS A 268 -3.33 12.26 5.90
CA LYS A 268 -3.64 13.25 6.95
C LYS A 268 -3.07 12.80 8.30
N HIS A 269 -3.17 11.51 8.65
CA HIS A 269 -2.61 10.94 9.88
C HIS A 269 -1.10 11.16 9.98
N PHE A 270 -0.37 11.02 8.87
CA PHE A 270 1.07 11.27 8.81
C PHE A 270 1.44 12.75 8.58
N GLY A 271 0.47 13.66 8.52
CA GLY A 271 0.72 15.09 8.25
C GLY A 271 1.26 15.37 6.85
N MET A 272 1.01 14.45 5.89
CA MET A 272 1.45 14.61 4.51
C MET A 272 0.59 15.61 3.74
N ILE A 273 -0.68 15.73 4.11
CA ILE A 273 -1.64 16.73 3.61
C ILE A 273 -2.38 17.37 4.79
N ALA A 274 -2.98 18.53 4.57
CA ALA A 274 -3.74 19.23 5.61
C ALA A 274 -5.03 18.49 5.99
N GLY A 275 -5.47 18.67 7.24
CA GLY A 275 -6.70 18.10 7.78
C GLY A 275 -6.47 17.02 8.82
N LYS A 276 -7.58 16.48 9.35
CA LYS A 276 -7.58 15.35 10.29
C LYS A 276 -8.21 14.14 9.58
N PRO A 277 -7.80 12.91 9.91
CA PRO A 277 -8.48 11.71 9.41
C PRO A 277 -9.96 11.71 9.82
N GLU A 278 -10.81 11.25 8.92
CA GLU A 278 -12.21 10.95 9.19
C GLU A 278 -12.30 9.47 9.58
N THR A 279 -12.26 9.20 10.88
CA THR A 279 -12.34 7.84 11.41
C THR A 279 -13.79 7.36 11.48
N ALA A 280 -14.01 6.04 11.44
CA ALA A 280 -15.32 5.47 11.71
C ALA A 280 -15.75 5.80 13.16
N ALA A 281 -17.01 6.24 13.34
CA ALA A 281 -17.54 6.59 14.65
C ALA A 281 -17.60 5.37 15.57
N ASP A 282 -18.00 4.20 15.01
CA ASP A 282 -18.21 2.96 15.75
C ASP A 282 -17.33 1.86 15.16
N THR A 283 -16.09 1.77 15.63
CA THR A 283 -15.18 0.70 15.20
C THR A 283 -15.55 -0.63 15.83
N ILE A 284 -15.81 -1.62 14.99
CA ILE A 284 -16.06 -3.00 15.37
C ILE A 284 -14.73 -3.77 15.33
N TRP A 285 -14.33 -4.26 16.51
CA TRP A 285 -13.11 -5.06 16.63
C TRP A 285 -13.42 -6.53 16.49
N VAL A 286 -12.67 -7.23 15.63
CA VAL A 286 -12.72 -8.68 15.47
C VAL A 286 -11.47 -9.26 16.12
N ASP A 287 -11.62 -10.07 17.18
CA ASP A 287 -10.51 -10.60 17.98
C ASP A 287 -10.14 -12.06 17.69
N GLN A 288 -10.99 -12.75 16.94
CA GLN A 288 -10.74 -14.08 16.40
C GLN A 288 -11.35 -14.16 15.02
N PHE A 289 -10.66 -14.78 14.09
CA PHE A 289 -11.19 -15.06 12.75
C PHE A 289 -10.70 -16.43 12.27
N GLU A 290 -11.46 -17.02 11.37
CA GLU A 290 -11.13 -18.30 10.76
C GLU A 290 -11.63 -18.33 9.33
N VAL A 291 -10.72 -18.74 8.43
CA VAL A 291 -11.04 -19.04 7.04
C VAL A 291 -11.40 -20.51 6.95
N VAL A 292 -12.62 -20.79 6.59
CA VAL A 292 -13.11 -22.16 6.35
C VAL A 292 -12.85 -22.53 4.90
N ASN A 293 -12.00 -23.53 4.71
CA ASN A 293 -11.63 -24.01 3.39
C ASN A 293 -12.46 -25.24 2.98
N SER A 294 -12.59 -25.45 1.66
CA SER A 294 -13.19 -26.65 1.13
C SER A 294 -12.31 -27.89 1.40
N ASP A 295 -12.91 -28.99 1.84
CA ASP A 295 -12.21 -30.27 2.02
C ASP A 295 -12.17 -31.12 0.74
N ARG A 296 -12.90 -30.71 -0.31
CA ARG A 296 -13.07 -31.40 -1.60
C ARG A 296 -13.30 -30.45 -2.75
N ASP A 297 -13.21 -30.97 -3.96
CA ASP A 297 -13.63 -30.29 -5.18
C ASP A 297 -15.15 -30.41 -5.35
N GLY A 298 -15.78 -29.34 -5.90
CA GLY A 298 -17.21 -29.34 -6.16
C GLY A 298 -17.78 -27.95 -6.43
N LEU A 299 -19.05 -27.80 -6.07
CA LEU A 299 -19.81 -26.56 -6.21
C LEU A 299 -20.26 -26.10 -4.83
N PHE A 300 -19.87 -24.88 -4.45
CA PHE A 300 -20.30 -24.26 -3.21
C PHE A 300 -21.48 -23.33 -3.44
N TYR A 301 -22.51 -23.50 -2.63
CA TYR A 301 -23.70 -22.66 -2.61
C TYR A 301 -23.83 -22.00 -1.24
N PRO A 302 -23.50 -20.71 -1.08
CA PRO A 302 -23.68 -20.00 0.17
C PRO A 302 -25.17 -19.90 0.55
N LYS A 303 -25.48 -20.02 1.84
CA LYS A 303 -26.81 -19.85 2.43
C LYS A 303 -26.92 -18.53 3.20
N VAL A 304 -25.81 -17.86 3.40
CA VAL A 304 -25.68 -16.57 4.09
C VAL A 304 -24.94 -15.59 3.21
N GLU A 305 -25.16 -14.31 3.46
CA GLU A 305 -24.45 -13.23 2.78
C GLU A 305 -23.30 -12.71 3.66
N MET A 306 -22.37 -11.98 3.05
CA MET A 306 -21.37 -11.19 3.79
C MET A 306 -22.07 -10.25 4.79
N GLY A 307 -21.50 -10.09 5.99
CA GLY A 307 -22.07 -9.29 7.06
C GLY A 307 -23.16 -9.99 7.89
N ALA A 308 -23.59 -11.19 7.50
CA ALA A 308 -24.55 -11.95 8.29
C ALA A 308 -23.95 -12.38 9.63
N SER A 309 -24.74 -12.28 10.71
CA SER A 309 -24.41 -12.90 12.00
C SER A 309 -24.77 -14.37 11.95
N VAL A 310 -23.87 -15.23 12.42
CA VAL A 310 -24.07 -16.69 12.48
C VAL A 310 -23.79 -17.24 13.86
N SER A 311 -24.49 -18.34 14.20
CA SER A 311 -24.24 -19.11 15.42
C SER A 311 -23.20 -20.19 15.18
N ALA A 312 -22.54 -20.70 16.23
CA ALA A 312 -21.69 -21.87 16.12
C ALA A 312 -22.48 -23.08 15.60
N GLY A 313 -21.97 -23.77 14.58
CA GLY A 313 -22.63 -24.92 13.95
C GLY A 313 -23.73 -24.55 12.96
N GLU A 314 -24.04 -23.27 12.74
CA GLU A 314 -24.99 -22.85 11.70
C GLU A 314 -24.46 -23.14 10.30
N THR A 315 -25.33 -23.59 9.39
CA THR A 315 -24.97 -23.90 8.02
C THR A 315 -24.77 -22.62 7.21
N VAL A 316 -23.54 -22.36 6.83
CA VAL A 316 -23.12 -21.21 6.00
C VAL A 316 -23.31 -21.49 4.52
N GLY A 317 -23.18 -22.74 4.11
CA GLY A 317 -23.34 -23.13 2.71
C GLY A 317 -23.42 -24.65 2.50
N ILE A 318 -23.62 -25.05 1.26
CA ILE A 318 -23.70 -26.45 0.84
C ILE A 318 -22.66 -26.72 -0.22
N LEU A 319 -21.90 -27.81 -0.05
CA LEU A 319 -21.03 -28.38 -1.09
C LEU A 319 -21.75 -29.50 -1.81
N GLN A 320 -21.78 -29.41 -3.13
CA GLN A 320 -22.27 -30.44 -4.03
C GLN A 320 -21.15 -31.00 -4.91
N ASP A 321 -21.28 -32.22 -5.35
CA ASP A 321 -20.43 -32.76 -6.42
C ASP A 321 -20.86 -32.22 -7.81
N TYR A 322 -20.08 -32.52 -8.83
CA TYR A 322 -20.38 -32.07 -10.20
C TYR A 322 -21.62 -32.74 -10.84
N LEU A 323 -22.29 -33.66 -10.13
CA LEU A 323 -23.59 -34.25 -10.49
C LEU A 323 -24.74 -33.60 -9.73
N GLY A 324 -24.47 -32.56 -8.89
CA GLY A 324 -25.47 -31.83 -8.11
C GLY A 324 -25.92 -32.58 -6.84
N GLN A 325 -25.21 -33.64 -6.43
CA GLN A 325 -25.52 -34.31 -5.17
C GLN A 325 -24.88 -33.59 -4.01
N THR A 326 -25.66 -33.24 -2.97
CA THR A 326 -25.16 -32.66 -1.74
C THR A 326 -24.21 -33.63 -1.01
N LYS A 327 -23.00 -33.18 -0.74
CA LYS A 327 -21.97 -33.95 -0.05
C LYS A 327 -21.73 -33.45 1.34
N GLU A 328 -21.95 -32.14 1.61
CA GLU A 328 -21.65 -31.52 2.89
C GLU A 328 -22.47 -30.27 3.13
N GLU A 329 -22.85 -30.06 4.39
CA GLU A 329 -23.24 -28.79 4.94
C GLU A 329 -22.01 -28.13 5.60
N VAL A 330 -21.54 -27.04 5.04
CA VAL A 330 -20.40 -26.30 5.59
C VAL A 330 -20.90 -25.37 6.69
N LYS A 331 -20.32 -25.50 7.90
CA LYS A 331 -20.84 -24.85 9.11
C LYS A 331 -19.86 -23.82 9.68
N ALA A 332 -20.39 -22.78 10.34
CA ALA A 332 -19.62 -21.84 11.10
C ALA A 332 -18.94 -22.50 12.31
N PRO A 333 -17.60 -22.37 12.48
CA PRO A 333 -16.87 -23.00 13.58
C PRO A 333 -17.20 -22.36 14.95
N PHE A 334 -17.60 -21.09 14.97
CA PHE A 334 -18.03 -20.34 16.15
C PHE A 334 -19.04 -19.25 15.76
N ALA A 335 -19.70 -18.68 16.77
CA ALA A 335 -20.63 -17.56 16.56
C ALA A 335 -19.87 -16.27 16.21
N GLY A 336 -20.30 -15.59 15.14
CA GLY A 336 -19.60 -14.40 14.63
C GLY A 336 -20.32 -13.72 13.49
N ILE A 337 -19.59 -12.90 12.74
CA ILE A 337 -20.01 -12.22 11.53
C ILE A 337 -19.27 -12.82 10.33
N ILE A 338 -19.94 -13.01 9.22
CA ILE A 338 -19.32 -13.43 7.95
C ILE A 338 -18.56 -12.24 7.35
N LEU A 339 -17.25 -12.30 7.37
CA LEU A 339 -16.38 -11.25 6.84
C LEU A 339 -16.37 -11.29 5.32
N TYR A 340 -16.18 -12.48 4.74
CA TYR A 340 -16.41 -12.73 3.33
C TYR A 340 -17.03 -14.12 3.12
N VAL A 341 -17.65 -14.28 1.95
CA VAL A 341 -18.14 -15.57 1.44
C VAL A 341 -17.88 -15.65 -0.07
N ILE A 342 -17.55 -16.83 -0.56
CA ILE A 342 -17.36 -17.05 -2.00
C ILE A 342 -18.70 -16.94 -2.72
N GLY A 343 -18.78 -16.04 -3.70
CA GLY A 343 -19.96 -15.75 -4.50
C GLY A 343 -20.03 -16.51 -5.83
N THR A 344 -19.06 -17.37 -6.13
CA THR A 344 -18.99 -18.18 -7.36
C THR A 344 -19.01 -19.65 -7.01
N PRO A 345 -19.70 -20.51 -7.81
CA PRO A 345 -19.89 -21.91 -7.46
C PRO A 345 -18.64 -22.78 -7.35
N PRO A 346 -17.59 -22.62 -8.18
CA PRO A 346 -16.44 -23.50 -8.12
C PRO A 346 -15.77 -23.48 -6.75
N ALA A 347 -15.53 -24.65 -6.18
CA ALA A 347 -14.77 -24.85 -4.96
C ALA A 347 -13.76 -25.96 -5.19
N ASN A 348 -12.48 -25.70 -4.96
CA ASN A 348 -11.43 -26.70 -5.04
C ASN A 348 -10.93 -27.01 -3.63
N LYS A 349 -10.49 -28.24 -3.43
CA LYS A 349 -9.95 -28.68 -2.16
C LYS A 349 -8.83 -27.75 -1.67
N GLY A 350 -8.99 -27.22 -0.46
CA GLY A 350 -8.04 -26.32 0.18
C GLY A 350 -8.27 -24.82 -0.15
N GLU A 351 -9.20 -24.49 -1.06
CA GLU A 351 -9.58 -23.10 -1.33
C GLU A 351 -10.57 -22.56 -0.28
N PRO A 352 -10.53 -21.25 0.00
CA PRO A 352 -11.43 -20.63 0.95
C PRO A 352 -12.88 -20.65 0.46
N LEU A 353 -13.83 -20.88 1.38
CA LEU A 353 -15.26 -20.78 1.15
C LEU A 353 -15.87 -19.55 1.81
N PHE A 354 -15.45 -19.25 3.05
CA PHE A 354 -15.84 -18.06 3.77
C PHE A 354 -14.87 -17.79 4.92
N GLU A 355 -14.93 -16.57 5.43
CA GLU A 355 -14.25 -16.17 6.67
C GLU A 355 -15.28 -15.70 7.68
N VAL A 356 -15.18 -16.21 8.90
CA VAL A 356 -16.00 -15.79 10.04
C VAL A 356 -15.15 -15.08 11.07
N GLY A 357 -15.64 -13.95 11.59
CA GLY A 357 -14.98 -13.15 12.60
C GLY A 357 -15.80 -13.04 13.88
N ARG A 358 -15.18 -13.23 15.06
CA ARG A 358 -15.81 -12.99 16.34
C ARG A 358 -15.66 -11.51 16.73
N ILE A 359 -16.79 -10.86 16.95
CA ILE A 359 -16.81 -9.47 17.43
C ILE A 359 -16.34 -9.46 18.89
N LYS A 360 -15.33 -8.64 19.15
CA LYS A 360 -14.83 -8.40 20.50
C LYS A 360 -15.88 -7.66 21.32
N LYS A 361 -16.25 -8.24 22.45
CA LYS A 361 -17.18 -7.63 23.44
C LYS A 361 -16.49 -6.51 24.23
#